data_cc6122d4a9f18f7e77384e51b2ae9da0
#
_entry.id   cc6122d4a9f18f7e77384e51b2ae9da0
#
_cell.length_a   1.000
_cell.length_b   1.000
_cell.length_c   1.000
_cell.angle_alpha   90.00
_cell.angle_beta   90.00
_cell.angle_gamma   90.00
#
_symmetry.space_group_name_H-M   'P 1'
#
loop_
_entity.id
_entity.type
_entity.pdbx_description
1 polymer ?
#
loop_
_entity_poly.entity_id
_entity_poly.type
_entity_poly.pdbx_seq_one_letter_code
_entity_poly.pdbx_strand_id
1 'polypeptide(L)'
;MNTPIKFTTAEEAVKVIKSGDHVHLSSVASAPQCLIKAMCARGEAGELKNVHVHHLHTEGPAPYADPKFEGVFQLDSLFVGANVRKVTQSGYADYIPIFLSETQKLYRSGAVPCNVAMIQVCPPDKHGYVSLGTSVDATLAAIECADHVIAVVNKYVPRAFGQAMIPLSKIDLFVQDDQPLVEAKFSEPSDVEKAIGAHCAELIEDGATLQMGIGAIPNAVLAQLGNHKNLGIHTEMFADGVLPLVRKGVINGEAKKTEPGKMVSTFLMGSQEVYNFIDDNPGVLMMDVGYTNDPYVISQNDRFVAINSAIQVDLTGQVCADSIGTKFWSGVGGQVDFVYGASLSKGGKAIIAMPSITTKGVSKIAPVLDTGAGVVTTRNHIHWLVTENGAVDLYGKTLQERARLVISIAHPSAQEELDRAAFERFGSHHHYIKGYMQK
;
A
#
# COMPACT_ATOMS: atom_id res chain seq x y z
N MET A 1 -18.69 -3.01 33.40
CA MET A 1 -19.23 -1.69 33.84
C MET A 1 -18.54 -0.65 32.96
N ASN A 2 -19.29 0.04 32.10
CA ASN A 2 -18.71 1.07 31.24
C ASN A 2 -18.35 2.31 32.09
N THR A 3 -17.09 2.48 32.40
CA THR A 3 -16.62 3.77 32.92
C THR A 3 -16.82 4.81 31.82
N PRO A 4 -17.57 5.90 32.07
CA PRO A 4 -17.76 6.92 31.05
C PRO A 4 -16.41 7.48 30.62
N ILE A 5 -16.21 7.62 29.31
CA ILE A 5 -15.00 8.23 28.76
C ILE A 5 -14.96 9.69 29.22
N LYS A 6 -13.80 10.10 29.74
CA LYS A 6 -13.52 11.50 30.03
C LYS A 6 -12.76 12.11 28.84
N PHE A 7 -13.44 12.98 28.12
CA PHE A 7 -12.81 13.72 27.02
C PHE A 7 -11.99 14.90 27.54
N THR A 8 -10.91 15.18 26.82
CA THR A 8 -10.08 16.38 27.00
C THR A 8 -9.95 17.11 25.65
N THR A 9 -9.31 18.28 25.62
CA THR A 9 -9.03 19.00 24.36
C THR A 9 -7.77 18.41 23.69
N ALA A 10 -7.62 18.67 22.39
CA ALA A 10 -6.43 18.23 21.65
C ALA A 10 -5.16 18.87 22.23
N GLU A 11 -5.22 20.15 22.60
CA GLU A 11 -4.11 20.92 23.20
C GLU A 11 -3.68 20.31 24.54
N GLU A 12 -4.64 19.86 25.36
CA GLU A 12 -4.32 19.22 26.63
C GLU A 12 -3.76 17.82 26.44
N ALA A 13 -4.35 17.04 25.52
CA ALA A 13 -3.95 15.68 25.24
C ALA A 13 -2.48 15.60 24.76
N VAL A 14 -2.06 16.49 23.85
CA VAL A 14 -0.70 16.48 23.30
C VAL A 14 0.37 16.96 24.28
N LYS A 15 0.02 17.42 25.49
CA LYS A 15 1.00 17.80 26.52
C LYS A 15 1.86 16.64 27.01
N VAL A 16 1.42 15.41 26.83
CA VAL A 16 2.23 14.21 27.14
C VAL A 16 3.47 14.08 26.26
N ILE A 17 3.44 14.68 25.05
CA ILE A 17 4.58 14.68 24.12
C ILE A 17 5.71 15.54 24.69
N LYS A 18 6.90 14.97 24.76
CA LYS A 18 8.12 15.62 25.25
C LYS A 18 9.13 15.80 24.11
N SER A 19 10.08 16.70 24.30
CA SER A 19 11.22 16.81 23.38
C SER A 19 12.01 15.50 23.34
N GLY A 20 12.36 15.07 22.15
CA GLY A 20 13.03 13.79 21.88
C GLY A 20 12.11 12.58 21.76
N ASP A 21 10.80 12.73 21.96
CA ASP A 21 9.86 11.61 21.81
C ASP A 21 9.69 11.18 20.34
N HIS A 22 9.34 9.90 20.18
CA HIS A 22 8.92 9.29 18.95
C HIS A 22 7.40 9.14 18.92
N VAL A 23 6.75 9.80 17.96
CA VAL A 23 5.30 9.91 17.85
C VAL A 23 4.83 9.17 16.59
N HIS A 24 3.99 8.16 16.77
CA HIS A 24 3.30 7.47 15.67
C HIS A 24 1.99 8.17 15.33
N LEU A 25 1.69 8.29 14.04
CA LEU A 25 0.41 8.78 13.50
C LEU A 25 -0.32 7.66 12.76
N SER A 26 -1.60 7.45 13.06
CA SER A 26 -2.46 6.58 12.24
C SER A 26 -2.47 7.03 10.78
N SER A 27 -2.59 6.05 9.89
CA SER A 27 -2.38 6.23 8.45
C SER A 27 -3.65 6.61 7.69
N VAL A 28 -3.48 6.96 6.43
CA VAL A 28 -4.48 7.30 5.41
C VAL A 28 -5.58 8.22 5.94
N ALA A 29 -6.85 7.89 5.75
CA ALA A 29 -7.99 8.69 6.21
C ALA A 29 -8.13 8.74 7.75
N SER A 30 -7.43 7.88 8.49
CA SER A 30 -7.40 7.86 9.96
C SER A 30 -6.36 8.80 10.58
N ALA A 31 -5.65 9.63 9.80
CA ALA A 31 -4.71 10.60 10.33
C ALA A 31 -5.42 11.60 11.27
N PRO A 32 -4.97 11.72 12.56
CA PRO A 32 -5.67 12.49 13.60
C PRO A 32 -5.35 13.98 13.50
N GLN A 33 -5.97 14.69 12.55
CA GLN A 33 -5.60 16.06 12.15
C GLN A 33 -5.69 17.09 13.29
N CYS A 34 -6.64 16.99 14.22
CA CYS A 34 -6.72 17.91 15.35
C CYS A 34 -5.53 17.76 16.31
N LEU A 35 -5.06 16.52 16.55
CA LEU A 35 -3.86 16.27 17.38
C LEU A 35 -2.59 16.71 16.67
N ILE A 36 -2.48 16.48 15.35
CA ILE A 36 -1.35 16.95 14.54
C ILE A 36 -1.25 18.47 14.63
N LYS A 37 -2.36 19.19 14.47
CA LYS A 37 -2.43 20.64 14.59
C LYS A 37 -2.01 21.12 15.98
N ALA A 38 -2.50 20.49 17.04
CA ALA A 38 -2.20 20.85 18.41
C ALA A 38 -0.70 20.58 18.73
N MET A 39 -0.13 19.46 18.27
CA MET A 39 1.30 19.17 18.41
C MET A 39 2.15 20.22 17.71
N CYS A 40 1.80 20.59 16.47
CA CYS A 40 2.52 21.62 15.71
C CYS A 40 2.45 23.00 16.38
N ALA A 41 1.31 23.37 16.97
CA ALA A 41 1.18 24.62 17.73
C ALA A 41 2.14 24.69 18.92
N ARG A 42 2.37 23.59 19.63
CA ARG A 42 3.40 23.49 20.67
C ARG A 42 4.83 23.66 20.13
N GLY A 43 5.08 23.10 18.93
CA GLY A 43 6.35 23.32 18.23
C GLY A 43 6.55 24.81 17.88
N GLU A 44 5.53 25.49 17.38
CA GLU A 44 5.57 26.93 17.09
C GLU A 44 5.78 27.78 18.34
N ALA A 45 5.22 27.36 19.47
CA ALA A 45 5.44 28.01 20.76
C ALA A 45 6.83 27.77 21.37
N GLY A 46 7.67 26.95 20.73
CA GLY A 46 9.03 26.61 21.20
C GLY A 46 9.06 25.63 22.39
N GLU A 47 7.96 24.92 22.64
CA GLU A 47 7.85 23.97 23.75
C GLU A 47 8.46 22.61 23.44
N LEU A 48 8.66 22.29 22.16
CA LEU A 48 9.14 20.99 21.68
C LEU A 48 10.43 21.14 20.87
N LYS A 49 11.31 20.13 20.98
CA LYS A 49 12.54 20.01 20.19
C LYS A 49 12.81 18.53 19.89
N ASN A 50 13.35 18.25 18.72
CA ASN A 50 13.79 16.92 18.29
C ASN A 50 12.73 15.82 18.49
N VAL A 51 11.47 16.11 18.17
CA VAL A 51 10.40 15.11 18.17
C VAL A 51 10.43 14.37 16.84
N HIS A 52 10.53 13.05 16.89
CA HIS A 52 10.47 12.20 15.71
C HIS A 52 9.03 11.81 15.42
N VAL A 53 8.59 12.06 14.19
CA VAL A 53 7.23 11.71 13.73
C VAL A 53 7.34 10.53 12.77
N HIS A 54 6.62 9.46 13.07
CA HIS A 54 6.57 8.25 12.25
C HIS A 54 5.17 8.05 11.69
N HIS A 55 5.07 7.88 10.39
CA HIS A 55 3.83 7.49 9.75
C HIS A 55 4.11 6.65 8.51
N LEU A 56 3.14 5.84 8.13
CA LEU A 56 3.20 5.08 6.90
C LEU A 56 2.82 5.99 5.72
N HIS A 57 1.56 6.35 5.62
CA HIS A 57 1.01 7.22 4.58
C HIS A 57 -0.17 7.98 5.19
N THR A 58 -0.08 9.29 5.29
CA THR A 58 -1.15 10.12 5.83
C THR A 58 -1.86 10.89 4.73
N GLU A 59 -3.17 11.04 4.84
CA GLU A 59 -3.94 11.95 4.00
C GLU A 59 -4.15 13.30 4.69
N GLY A 60 -4.24 14.35 3.88
CA GLY A 60 -4.35 15.72 4.35
C GLY A 60 -3.00 16.39 4.63
N PRO A 61 -3.03 17.52 5.35
CA PRO A 61 -1.81 18.30 5.65
C PRO A 61 -0.86 17.53 6.57
N ALA A 62 0.44 17.67 6.30
CA ALA A 62 1.53 17.18 7.15
C ALA A 62 2.41 18.36 7.62
N PRO A 63 1.87 19.28 8.44
CA PRO A 63 2.55 20.52 8.79
C PRO A 63 3.85 20.29 9.57
N TYR A 64 3.97 19.19 10.32
CA TYR A 64 5.21 18.79 11.02
C TYR A 64 6.40 18.58 10.08
N ALA A 65 6.15 18.35 8.78
CA ALA A 65 7.20 18.17 7.79
C ALA A 65 7.62 19.50 7.10
N ASP A 66 7.03 20.64 7.48
CA ASP A 66 7.41 21.95 6.95
C ASP A 66 8.81 22.33 7.42
N PRO A 67 9.71 22.81 6.53
CA PRO A 67 11.07 23.25 6.89
C PRO A 67 11.14 24.28 8.02
N LYS A 68 10.08 25.04 8.28
CA LYS A 68 10.01 25.96 9.41
C LYS A 68 10.19 25.29 10.78
N PHE A 69 9.92 23.98 10.85
CA PHE A 69 10.07 23.16 12.05
C PHE A 69 11.43 22.46 12.17
N GLU A 70 12.44 22.87 11.40
CA GLU A 70 13.78 22.34 11.53
C GLU A 70 14.26 22.39 12.99
N GLY A 71 14.74 21.24 13.50
CA GLY A 71 15.14 21.07 14.92
C GLY A 71 13.97 20.93 15.92
N VAL A 72 12.73 21.05 15.46
CA VAL A 72 11.52 20.81 16.26
C VAL A 72 10.94 19.44 15.98
N PHE A 73 10.61 19.18 14.71
CA PHE A 73 10.10 17.89 14.23
C PHE A 73 11.03 17.30 13.18
N GLN A 74 11.29 16.00 13.30
CA GLN A 74 11.94 15.18 12.28
C GLN A 74 10.92 14.15 11.80
N LEU A 75 10.58 14.21 10.51
CA LEU A 75 9.77 13.16 9.90
C LEU A 75 10.67 12.01 9.46
N ASP A 76 10.45 10.83 10.03
CA ASP A 76 11.06 9.56 9.62
C ASP A 76 9.94 8.69 9.01
N SER A 77 9.70 8.87 7.73
CA SER A 77 8.57 8.27 7.03
C SER A 77 8.82 6.78 6.75
N LEU A 78 7.81 5.94 6.96
CA LEU A 78 7.84 4.51 6.59
C LEU A 78 7.39 4.29 5.14
N PHE A 79 6.80 5.33 4.53
CA PHE A 79 6.40 5.40 3.13
C PHE A 79 6.31 6.86 2.70
N VAL A 80 6.87 7.20 1.55
CA VAL A 80 6.90 8.59 1.07
C VAL A 80 5.60 8.92 0.32
N GLY A 81 4.60 9.42 1.05
CA GLY A 81 3.34 9.89 0.47
C GLY A 81 3.47 11.17 -0.35
N ALA A 82 2.44 11.49 -1.13
CA ALA A 82 2.44 12.67 -1.99
C ALA A 82 2.62 13.99 -1.22
N ASN A 83 2.03 14.07 -0.02
CA ASN A 83 2.06 15.25 0.85
C ASN A 83 3.44 15.54 1.46
N VAL A 84 4.33 14.53 1.56
CA VAL A 84 5.67 14.68 2.14
C VAL A 84 6.80 14.45 1.13
N ARG A 85 6.49 14.06 -0.10
CA ARG A 85 7.48 13.73 -1.14
C ARG A 85 8.49 14.86 -1.41
N LYS A 86 8.00 16.09 -1.52
CA LYS A 86 8.86 17.25 -1.82
C LYS A 86 9.86 17.52 -0.69
N VAL A 87 9.42 17.44 0.55
CA VAL A 87 10.27 17.69 1.72
C VAL A 87 11.27 16.56 1.93
N THR A 88 10.89 15.31 1.67
CA THR A 88 11.82 14.17 1.67
C THR A 88 12.88 14.30 0.59
N GLN A 89 12.51 14.69 -0.63
CA GLN A 89 13.45 14.90 -1.73
C GLN A 89 14.40 16.09 -1.52
N SER A 90 14.05 17.02 -0.63
CA SER A 90 14.89 18.19 -0.28
C SER A 90 15.75 17.98 0.97
N GLY A 91 15.61 16.83 1.65
CA GLY A 91 16.41 16.47 2.83
C GLY A 91 15.91 17.03 4.17
N TYR A 92 14.71 17.64 4.20
CA TYR A 92 14.07 18.07 5.46
C TYR A 92 13.26 16.97 6.15
N ALA A 93 13.01 15.88 5.45
CA ALA A 93 12.41 14.67 5.99
C ALA A 93 13.21 13.46 5.52
N ASP A 94 13.09 12.35 6.23
CA ASP A 94 13.81 11.13 5.89
C ASP A 94 12.85 9.95 5.67
N TYR A 95 13.39 8.86 5.14
CA TYR A 95 12.65 7.65 4.83
C TYR A 95 13.37 6.43 5.39
N ILE A 96 12.65 5.61 6.12
CA ILE A 96 13.12 4.32 6.61
C ILE A 96 12.73 3.24 5.60
N PRO A 97 13.66 2.72 4.79
CA PRO A 97 13.38 1.65 3.84
C PRO A 97 13.01 0.36 4.58
N ILE A 98 11.79 -0.11 4.35
CA ILE A 98 11.29 -1.32 5.00
C ILE A 98 10.14 -1.92 4.20
N PHE A 99 10.00 -3.24 4.20
CA PHE A 99 8.80 -3.91 3.71
C PHE A 99 7.61 -3.62 4.62
N LEU A 100 6.43 -3.47 4.02
CA LEU A 100 5.25 -3.11 4.82
C LEU A 100 4.93 -4.16 5.89
N SER A 101 5.07 -5.44 5.58
CA SER A 101 4.91 -6.55 6.54
C SER A 101 5.79 -6.40 7.79
N GLU A 102 6.90 -5.69 7.68
CA GLU A 102 7.89 -5.55 8.75
C GLU A 102 7.76 -4.26 9.55
N THR A 103 6.96 -3.29 9.11
CA THR A 103 6.80 -2.00 9.80
C THR A 103 6.35 -2.17 11.25
N GLN A 104 5.46 -3.12 11.53
CA GLN A 104 5.04 -3.44 12.89
C GLN A 104 6.20 -3.98 13.76
N LYS A 105 7.19 -4.65 13.16
CA LYS A 105 8.37 -5.16 13.88
C LYS A 105 9.27 -4.03 14.38
N LEU A 106 9.29 -2.88 13.71
CA LEU A 106 10.10 -1.74 14.17
C LEU A 106 9.74 -1.35 15.61
N TYR A 107 8.44 -1.28 15.92
CA TYR A 107 7.96 -0.97 17.25
C TYR A 107 8.09 -2.16 18.19
N ARG A 108 7.61 -3.33 17.83
CA ARG A 108 7.60 -4.54 18.68
C ARG A 108 9.01 -5.02 19.05
N SER A 109 10.00 -4.77 18.21
CA SER A 109 11.41 -5.09 18.52
C SER A 109 12.14 -3.96 19.26
N GLY A 110 11.55 -2.77 19.31
CA GLY A 110 12.22 -1.58 19.85
C GLY A 110 13.29 -0.98 18.95
N ALA A 111 13.39 -1.41 17.68
CA ALA A 111 14.30 -0.81 16.70
C ALA A 111 13.97 0.66 16.43
N VAL A 112 12.69 1.01 16.45
CA VAL A 112 12.19 2.38 16.49
C VAL A 112 11.38 2.52 17.76
N PRO A 113 11.71 3.47 18.65
CA PRO A 113 10.91 3.76 19.83
C PRO A 113 9.51 4.26 19.44
N CYS A 114 8.54 4.05 20.34
CA CYS A 114 7.21 4.66 20.21
C CYS A 114 6.81 5.18 21.60
N ASN A 115 6.95 6.48 21.83
CA ASN A 115 6.56 7.07 23.11
C ASN A 115 5.10 7.47 23.09
N VAL A 116 4.58 7.97 21.96
CA VAL A 116 3.20 8.39 21.84
C VAL A 116 2.59 7.86 20.55
N ALA A 117 1.43 7.20 20.65
CA ALA A 117 0.60 6.84 19.51
C ALA A 117 -0.60 7.78 19.42
N MET A 118 -0.69 8.56 18.35
CA MET A 118 -1.84 9.41 18.05
C MET A 118 -2.72 8.71 17.02
N ILE A 119 -3.91 8.30 17.44
CA ILE A 119 -4.83 7.48 16.65
C ILE A 119 -6.19 8.13 16.47
N GLN A 120 -6.97 7.63 15.51
CA GLN A 120 -8.37 7.99 15.33
C GLN A 120 -9.23 6.73 15.37
N VAL A 121 -10.38 6.79 16.06
CA VAL A 121 -11.23 5.64 16.33
C VAL A 121 -12.72 6.01 16.22
N CYS A 122 -13.57 5.00 15.97
CA CYS A 122 -15.02 5.18 16.08
C CYS A 122 -15.48 5.37 17.54
N PRO A 123 -16.72 5.84 17.79
CA PRO A 123 -17.29 5.84 19.13
C PRO A 123 -17.29 4.44 19.76
N PRO A 124 -17.16 4.34 21.10
CA PRO A 124 -17.13 3.06 21.80
C PRO A 124 -18.47 2.33 21.72
N ASP A 125 -18.36 1.01 21.67
CA ASP A 125 -19.53 0.15 21.78
C ASP A 125 -19.94 -0.12 23.25
N LYS A 126 -21.07 -0.82 23.42
CA LYS A 126 -21.58 -1.19 24.74
C LYS A 126 -20.68 -2.15 25.53
N HIS A 127 -19.68 -2.75 24.87
CA HIS A 127 -18.74 -3.69 25.47
C HIS A 127 -17.40 -3.05 25.84
N GLY A 128 -17.23 -1.75 25.56
CA GLY A 128 -16.01 -1.01 25.86
C GLY A 128 -14.91 -1.18 24.80
N TYR A 129 -15.30 -1.36 23.54
CA TYR A 129 -14.40 -1.41 22.40
C TYR A 129 -14.63 -0.24 21.46
N VAL A 130 -13.58 0.23 20.84
CA VAL A 130 -13.56 1.15 19.70
C VAL A 130 -12.96 0.42 18.50
N SER A 131 -13.13 0.97 17.30
CA SER A 131 -12.47 0.46 16.09
C SER A 131 -11.52 1.49 15.50
N LEU A 132 -10.37 1.04 15.02
CA LEU A 132 -9.41 1.83 14.22
C LEU A 132 -9.98 2.18 12.83
N GLY A 133 -11.11 1.56 12.45
CA GLY A 133 -11.82 1.85 11.22
C GLY A 133 -11.02 1.54 9.96
N THR A 134 -10.54 2.59 9.29
CA THR A 134 -9.96 2.49 7.95
C THR A 134 -8.49 2.10 7.91
N SER A 135 -7.78 2.00 9.06
CA SER A 135 -6.34 1.79 9.07
C SER A 135 -5.88 1.09 10.34
N VAL A 136 -5.40 -0.14 10.21
CA VAL A 136 -4.80 -0.94 11.30
C VAL A 136 -3.28 -0.94 11.16
N ASP A 137 -2.77 -1.32 10.01
CA ASP A 137 -1.37 -1.34 9.58
C ASP A 137 -0.33 -1.53 10.73
N ALA A 138 0.62 -0.60 10.88
CA ALA A 138 1.56 -0.58 11.99
C ALA A 138 0.97 0.10 13.25
N THR A 139 -0.24 0.69 13.15
CA THR A 139 -0.89 1.42 14.25
C THR A 139 -1.19 0.51 15.44
N LEU A 140 -1.58 -0.75 15.18
CA LEU A 140 -1.80 -1.72 16.26
C LEU A 140 -0.52 -1.96 17.07
N ALA A 141 0.61 -2.15 16.40
CA ALA A 141 1.92 -2.31 17.07
C ALA A 141 2.35 -1.04 17.83
N ALA A 142 2.05 0.14 17.27
CA ALA A 142 2.31 1.40 17.96
C ALA A 142 1.49 1.50 19.26
N ILE A 143 0.19 1.13 19.24
CA ILE A 143 -0.65 1.09 20.44
C ILE A 143 -0.11 0.12 21.50
N GLU A 144 0.41 -1.03 21.07
CA GLU A 144 0.96 -2.05 21.97
C GLU A 144 2.24 -1.61 22.66
N CYS A 145 3.05 -0.76 21.99
CA CYS A 145 4.40 -0.39 22.42
C CYS A 145 4.52 1.02 22.99
N ALA A 146 3.53 1.90 22.74
CA ALA A 146 3.60 3.29 23.17
C ALA A 146 3.50 3.44 24.71
N ASP A 147 4.22 4.44 25.23
CA ASP A 147 4.06 4.87 26.63
C ASP A 147 2.71 5.56 26.85
N HIS A 148 2.20 6.26 25.82
CA HIS A 148 0.91 6.95 25.84
C HIS A 148 0.17 6.77 24.52
N VAL A 149 -1.13 6.45 24.63
CA VAL A 149 -2.04 6.37 23.47
C VAL A 149 -3.10 7.47 23.58
N ILE A 150 -3.14 8.34 22.56
CA ILE A 150 -4.14 9.42 22.44
C ILE A 150 -5.08 9.09 21.29
N ALA A 151 -6.37 8.96 21.56
CA ALA A 151 -7.37 8.67 20.54
C ALA A 151 -8.30 9.84 20.28
N VAL A 152 -8.43 10.20 19.01
CA VAL A 152 -9.55 11.02 18.53
C VAL A 152 -10.75 10.10 18.32
N VAL A 153 -11.82 10.35 19.06
CA VAL A 153 -13.10 9.69 18.84
C VAL A 153 -13.90 10.48 17.83
N ASN A 154 -14.16 9.87 16.67
CA ASN A 154 -14.83 10.49 15.54
C ASN A 154 -15.97 9.59 15.04
N LYS A 155 -17.19 10.08 15.04
CA LYS A 155 -18.39 9.34 14.60
C LYS A 155 -18.39 8.96 13.12
N TYR A 156 -17.52 9.56 12.30
CA TYR A 156 -17.40 9.24 10.88
C TYR A 156 -16.42 8.09 10.62
N VAL A 157 -15.66 7.64 11.63
CA VAL A 157 -14.82 6.44 11.53
C VAL A 157 -15.72 5.21 11.55
N PRO A 158 -15.68 4.36 10.52
CA PRO A 158 -16.48 3.14 10.47
C PRO A 158 -16.05 2.14 11.54
N ARG A 159 -17.01 1.39 12.05
CA ARG A 159 -16.74 0.27 12.95
C ARG A 159 -16.34 -0.97 12.14
N ALA A 160 -15.06 -1.08 11.85
CA ALA A 160 -14.49 -2.25 11.17
C ALA A 160 -14.14 -3.35 12.19
N PHE A 161 -14.22 -4.61 11.74
CA PHE A 161 -13.91 -5.81 12.54
C PHE A 161 -12.47 -6.30 12.32
N GLY A 162 -12.14 -7.43 12.94
CA GLY A 162 -10.80 -7.99 12.94
C GLY A 162 -9.94 -7.37 14.05
N GLN A 163 -8.67 -7.15 13.75
CA GLN A 163 -7.71 -6.55 14.69
C GLN A 163 -7.86 -5.02 14.83
N ALA A 164 -8.79 -4.42 14.09
CA ALA A 164 -9.17 -3.03 14.28
C ALA A 164 -9.87 -2.77 15.62
N MET A 165 -10.43 -3.80 16.25
CA MET A 165 -11.18 -3.67 17.51
C MET A 165 -10.24 -3.54 18.71
N ILE A 166 -10.23 -2.36 19.34
CA ILE A 166 -9.34 -2.00 20.45
C ILE A 166 -10.15 -1.79 21.72
N PRO A 167 -9.79 -2.43 22.86
CA PRO A 167 -10.44 -2.16 24.12
C PRO A 167 -10.05 -0.77 24.65
N LEU A 168 -11.00 -0.06 25.25
CA LEU A 168 -10.78 1.28 25.83
C LEU A 168 -9.61 1.34 26.81
N SER A 169 -9.30 0.22 27.47
CA SER A 169 -8.18 0.11 28.41
C SER A 169 -6.80 0.26 27.79
N LYS A 170 -6.71 0.27 26.48
CA LYS A 170 -5.46 0.52 25.72
C LYS A 170 -5.24 1.99 25.37
N ILE A 171 -6.17 2.87 25.74
CA ILE A 171 -6.15 4.29 25.39
C ILE A 171 -6.10 5.12 26.67
N ASP A 172 -5.15 6.02 26.74
CA ASP A 172 -4.93 6.84 27.94
C ASP A 172 -5.73 8.16 27.91
N LEU A 173 -5.81 8.78 26.71
CA LEU A 173 -6.45 10.09 26.54
C LEU A 173 -7.41 10.07 25.36
N PHE A 174 -8.56 10.70 25.54
CA PHE A 174 -9.61 10.77 24.54
C PHE A 174 -9.93 12.22 24.19
N VAL A 175 -9.96 12.50 22.88
CA VAL A 175 -10.37 13.78 22.32
C VAL A 175 -11.57 13.52 21.41
N GLN A 176 -12.60 14.34 21.49
CA GLN A 176 -13.73 14.23 20.55
C GLN A 176 -13.56 15.24 19.44
N ASP A 177 -13.53 14.75 18.19
CA ASP A 177 -13.51 15.61 16.99
C ASP A 177 -14.23 14.91 15.84
N ASP A 178 -15.47 15.34 15.59
CA ASP A 178 -16.36 14.76 14.58
C ASP A 178 -16.12 15.44 13.22
N GLN A 179 -15.15 14.96 12.46
CA GLN A 179 -14.85 15.41 11.11
C GLN A 179 -15.08 14.31 10.09
N PRO A 180 -15.69 14.61 8.92
CA PRO A 180 -15.74 13.65 7.82
C PRO A 180 -14.35 13.13 7.46
N LEU A 181 -14.25 11.85 7.13
CA LEU A 181 -12.99 11.28 6.67
C LEU A 181 -12.61 11.85 5.29
N VAL A 182 -11.32 11.96 5.04
CA VAL A 182 -10.82 12.36 3.72
C VAL A 182 -11.21 11.29 2.69
N GLU A 183 -11.83 11.74 1.60
CA GLU A 183 -12.17 10.87 0.48
C GLU A 183 -11.10 10.93 -0.60
N ALA A 184 -10.77 9.78 -1.17
CA ALA A 184 -9.97 9.68 -2.38
C ALA A 184 -10.88 9.47 -3.59
N LYS A 185 -10.68 10.29 -4.62
CA LYS A 185 -11.33 10.12 -5.91
C LYS A 185 -10.30 9.63 -6.93
N PHE A 186 -10.63 8.54 -7.59
CA PHE A 186 -9.79 8.00 -8.66
C PHE A 186 -10.35 8.40 -10.01
N SER A 187 -9.46 8.75 -10.95
CA SER A 187 -9.85 9.06 -12.33
C SER A 187 -10.34 7.81 -13.05
N GLU A 188 -11.21 8.00 -14.02
CA GLU A 188 -11.59 6.94 -14.96
C GLU A 188 -10.33 6.42 -15.70
N PRO A 189 -10.22 5.09 -15.90
CA PRO A 189 -9.10 4.52 -16.62
C PRO A 189 -9.05 5.01 -18.07
N SER A 190 -7.85 5.38 -18.52
CA SER A 190 -7.55 5.65 -19.92
C SER A 190 -7.65 4.36 -20.78
N ASP A 191 -7.64 4.49 -22.10
CA ASP A 191 -7.69 3.32 -23.00
C ASP A 191 -6.45 2.43 -22.84
N VAL A 192 -5.27 3.01 -22.53
CA VAL A 192 -4.05 2.26 -22.18
C VAL A 192 -4.26 1.43 -20.93
N GLU A 193 -4.81 2.03 -19.88
CA GLU A 193 -5.06 1.32 -18.61
C GLU A 193 -6.16 0.27 -18.74
N LYS A 194 -7.18 0.50 -19.58
CA LYS A 194 -8.20 -0.49 -19.91
C LYS A 194 -7.62 -1.70 -20.63
N ALA A 195 -6.68 -1.49 -21.59
CA ALA A 195 -5.99 -2.58 -22.28
C ALA A 195 -5.14 -3.40 -21.29
N ILE A 196 -4.38 -2.74 -20.40
CA ILE A 196 -3.64 -3.41 -19.32
C ILE A 196 -4.60 -4.21 -18.44
N GLY A 197 -5.73 -3.60 -18.05
CA GLY A 197 -6.77 -4.24 -17.24
C GLY A 197 -7.32 -5.52 -17.89
N ALA A 198 -7.57 -5.50 -19.19
CA ALA A 198 -8.03 -6.65 -19.95
C ALA A 198 -6.99 -7.79 -19.94
N HIS A 199 -5.73 -7.50 -20.23
CA HIS A 199 -4.66 -8.49 -20.18
C HIS A 199 -4.44 -9.08 -18.78
N CYS A 200 -4.55 -8.28 -17.73
CA CYS A 200 -4.49 -8.79 -16.36
C CYS A 200 -5.70 -9.70 -16.06
N ALA A 201 -6.90 -9.33 -16.49
CA ALA A 201 -8.11 -10.08 -16.22
C ALA A 201 -8.08 -11.49 -16.87
N GLU A 202 -7.48 -11.64 -18.06
CA GLU A 202 -7.26 -12.92 -18.72
C GLU A 202 -6.40 -13.90 -17.89
N LEU A 203 -5.56 -13.38 -16.98
CA LEU A 203 -4.72 -14.19 -16.11
C LEU A 203 -5.42 -14.61 -14.81
N ILE A 204 -6.59 -14.07 -14.51
CA ILE A 204 -7.35 -14.34 -13.28
C ILE A 204 -8.32 -15.49 -13.53
N GLU A 205 -8.27 -16.50 -12.68
CA GLU A 205 -9.15 -17.67 -12.74
C GLU A 205 -10.29 -17.56 -11.74
N ASP A 206 -11.40 -18.27 -11.96
CA ASP A 206 -12.46 -18.42 -10.97
C ASP A 206 -11.88 -18.98 -9.65
N GLY A 207 -12.35 -18.46 -8.53
CA GLY A 207 -11.87 -18.82 -7.21
C GLY A 207 -10.50 -18.24 -6.85
N ALA A 208 -9.93 -17.35 -7.66
CA ALA A 208 -8.70 -16.65 -7.30
C ALA A 208 -8.90 -15.72 -6.11
N THR A 209 -7.85 -15.58 -5.28
CA THR A 209 -7.77 -14.54 -4.25
C THR A 209 -6.90 -13.41 -4.77
N LEU A 210 -7.38 -12.18 -4.66
CA LEU A 210 -6.79 -11.02 -5.29
C LEU A 210 -6.15 -10.08 -4.27
N GLN A 211 -4.94 -9.62 -4.58
CA GLN A 211 -4.38 -8.38 -4.09
C GLN A 211 -4.31 -7.41 -5.25
N MET A 212 -4.86 -6.23 -5.03
CA MET A 212 -4.77 -5.11 -5.96
C MET A 212 -4.56 -3.84 -5.17
N GLY A 213 -3.79 -2.91 -5.73
CA GLY A 213 -3.70 -1.56 -5.20
C GLY A 213 -4.97 -0.74 -5.50
N ILE A 214 -4.82 0.55 -5.44
CA ILE A 214 -5.82 1.54 -5.83
C ILE A 214 -5.36 2.28 -7.09
N GLY A 215 -6.29 2.91 -7.80
CA GLY A 215 -6.00 3.73 -8.97
C GLY A 215 -6.56 3.12 -10.26
N ALA A 216 -6.15 3.69 -11.39
CA ALA A 216 -6.78 3.42 -12.68
C ALA A 216 -6.58 1.97 -13.17
N ILE A 217 -5.38 1.40 -13.05
CA ILE A 217 -5.12 0.01 -13.49
C ILE A 217 -5.92 -1.00 -12.67
N PRO A 218 -5.88 -1.00 -11.30
CA PRO A 218 -6.73 -1.87 -10.50
C PRO A 218 -8.21 -1.72 -10.82
N ASN A 219 -8.71 -0.50 -11.00
CA ASN A 219 -10.11 -0.26 -11.38
C ASN A 219 -10.43 -0.84 -12.76
N ALA A 220 -9.50 -0.71 -13.73
CA ALA A 220 -9.67 -1.29 -15.06
C ALA A 220 -9.72 -2.83 -15.02
N VAL A 221 -8.89 -3.48 -14.18
CA VAL A 221 -8.94 -4.94 -13.97
C VAL A 221 -10.29 -5.33 -13.38
N LEU A 222 -10.70 -4.72 -12.27
CA LEU A 222 -11.96 -5.03 -11.58
C LEU A 222 -13.17 -4.92 -12.51
N ALA A 223 -13.18 -3.91 -13.38
CA ALA A 223 -14.26 -3.72 -14.37
C ALA A 223 -14.42 -4.90 -15.34
N GLN A 224 -13.37 -5.70 -15.59
CA GLN A 224 -13.40 -6.87 -16.48
C GLN A 224 -13.86 -8.15 -15.75
N LEU A 225 -13.89 -8.18 -14.43
CA LEU A 225 -14.11 -9.41 -13.65
C LEU A 225 -15.59 -9.75 -13.44
N GLY A 226 -16.52 -9.03 -14.05
CA GLY A 226 -17.97 -9.17 -13.81
C GLY A 226 -18.59 -10.53 -14.10
N ASN A 227 -17.90 -11.41 -14.84
CA ASN A 227 -18.33 -12.78 -15.16
C ASN A 227 -17.56 -13.87 -14.40
N HIS A 228 -16.57 -13.50 -13.59
CA HIS A 228 -15.85 -14.44 -12.73
C HIS A 228 -16.72 -14.94 -11.57
N LYS A 229 -16.26 -16.00 -10.91
CA LYS A 229 -16.99 -16.63 -9.80
C LYS A 229 -16.06 -16.87 -8.62
N ASN A 230 -16.62 -16.71 -7.42
CA ASN A 230 -15.98 -17.08 -6.15
C ASN A 230 -14.60 -16.42 -5.94
N LEU A 231 -14.44 -15.18 -6.38
CA LEU A 231 -13.22 -14.42 -6.11
C LEU A 231 -13.13 -14.05 -4.63
N GLY A 232 -11.91 -13.98 -4.12
CA GLY A 232 -11.61 -13.52 -2.78
C GLY A 232 -10.78 -12.25 -2.80
N ILE A 233 -10.79 -11.50 -1.70
CA ILE A 233 -9.91 -10.35 -1.45
C ILE A 233 -9.05 -10.64 -0.23
N HIS A 234 -7.74 -10.52 -0.41
CA HIS A 234 -6.74 -10.45 0.64
C HIS A 234 -5.66 -9.50 0.15
N THR A 235 -5.73 -8.27 0.60
CA THR A 235 -4.97 -7.16 0.01
C THR A 235 -4.51 -6.18 1.09
N GLU A 236 -3.40 -5.51 0.85
CA GLU A 236 -2.94 -4.41 1.68
C GLU A 236 -4.02 -3.33 1.76
N MET A 237 -4.51 -2.90 0.61
CA MET A 237 -5.48 -1.81 0.48
C MET A 237 -6.52 -2.15 -0.59
N PHE A 238 -7.76 -1.70 -0.39
CA PHE A 238 -8.79 -1.68 -1.42
C PHE A 238 -9.54 -0.33 -1.43
N ALA A 239 -10.31 -0.10 -2.48
CA ALA A 239 -11.13 1.07 -2.69
C ALA A 239 -12.49 0.69 -3.32
N ASP A 240 -13.26 1.68 -3.74
CA ASP A 240 -14.62 1.55 -4.28
C ASP A 240 -14.77 0.52 -5.41
N GLY A 241 -13.73 0.31 -6.21
CA GLY A 241 -13.78 -0.58 -7.38
C GLY A 241 -14.19 -2.03 -7.08
N VAL A 242 -14.05 -2.51 -5.84
CA VAL A 242 -14.49 -3.85 -5.45
C VAL A 242 -16.00 -3.94 -5.22
N LEU A 243 -16.67 -2.85 -4.86
CA LEU A 243 -18.06 -2.84 -4.41
C LEU A 243 -19.05 -3.40 -5.45
N PRO A 244 -18.96 -3.06 -6.75
CA PRO A 244 -19.84 -3.65 -7.77
C PRO A 244 -19.73 -5.17 -7.85
N LEU A 245 -18.53 -5.73 -7.69
CA LEU A 245 -18.29 -7.18 -7.77
C LEU A 245 -18.77 -7.90 -6.50
N VAL A 246 -18.64 -7.28 -5.34
CA VAL A 246 -19.22 -7.77 -4.08
C VAL A 246 -20.75 -7.83 -4.17
N ARG A 247 -21.38 -6.75 -4.64
CA ARG A 247 -22.85 -6.69 -4.82
C ARG A 247 -23.40 -7.71 -5.80
N LYS A 248 -22.61 -8.07 -6.84
CA LYS A 248 -22.94 -9.12 -7.79
C LYS A 248 -22.67 -10.53 -7.28
N GLY A 249 -22.05 -10.69 -6.10
CA GLY A 249 -21.64 -11.99 -5.57
C GLY A 249 -20.43 -12.61 -6.29
N VAL A 250 -19.76 -11.87 -7.15
CA VAL A 250 -18.50 -12.29 -7.81
C VAL A 250 -17.38 -12.42 -6.80
N ILE A 251 -17.25 -11.42 -5.92
CA ILE A 251 -16.36 -11.45 -4.75
C ILE A 251 -17.19 -11.90 -3.54
N ASN A 252 -17.00 -13.13 -3.10
CA ASN A 252 -17.65 -13.71 -1.93
C ASN A 252 -16.67 -14.38 -0.96
N GLY A 253 -15.41 -14.56 -1.36
CA GLY A 253 -14.36 -15.15 -0.53
C GLY A 253 -14.52 -16.64 -0.22
N GLU A 254 -15.48 -17.34 -0.79
CA GLU A 254 -15.77 -18.75 -0.48
C GLU A 254 -14.61 -19.70 -0.81
N ALA A 255 -13.83 -19.37 -1.84
CA ALA A 255 -12.67 -20.17 -2.26
C ALA A 255 -11.40 -19.89 -1.43
N LYS A 256 -11.39 -18.90 -0.57
CA LYS A 256 -10.24 -18.59 0.28
C LYS A 256 -10.01 -19.68 1.33
N LYS A 257 -8.72 -19.97 1.59
CA LYS A 257 -8.32 -20.89 2.67
C LYS A 257 -8.08 -20.17 3.99
N THR A 258 -7.55 -18.95 3.92
CA THR A 258 -7.45 -18.07 5.10
C THR A 258 -8.67 -17.16 5.14
N GLU A 259 -9.30 -17.03 6.30
CA GLU A 259 -10.49 -16.19 6.48
C GLU A 259 -11.57 -16.42 5.39
N PRO A 260 -12.08 -17.65 5.21
CA PRO A 260 -13.05 -17.95 4.15
C PRO A 260 -14.32 -17.12 4.33
N GLY A 261 -14.88 -16.65 3.21
CA GLY A 261 -16.06 -15.78 3.21
C GLY A 261 -15.80 -14.34 3.68
N LYS A 262 -14.54 -13.97 3.90
CA LYS A 262 -14.16 -12.64 4.39
C LYS A 262 -13.22 -11.94 3.39
N MET A 263 -13.39 -10.64 3.25
CA MET A 263 -12.37 -9.76 2.68
C MET A 263 -11.37 -9.40 3.78
N VAL A 264 -10.08 -9.43 3.47
CA VAL A 264 -9.01 -9.08 4.40
C VAL A 264 -8.24 -7.89 3.85
N SER A 265 -8.03 -6.87 4.69
CA SER A 265 -7.20 -5.71 4.36
C SER A 265 -6.53 -5.15 5.61
N THR A 266 -5.53 -4.27 5.43
CA THR A 266 -4.91 -3.59 6.57
C THR A 266 -5.25 -2.11 6.63
N PHE A 267 -5.50 -1.48 5.49
CA PHE A 267 -6.10 -0.16 5.40
C PHE A 267 -6.93 -0.01 4.11
N LEU A 268 -7.70 1.05 4.04
CA LEU A 268 -8.50 1.38 2.86
C LEU A 268 -8.66 2.88 2.70
N MET A 269 -8.92 3.30 1.49
CA MET A 269 -9.20 4.67 1.14
C MET A 269 -10.12 4.72 -0.09
N GLY A 270 -11.10 5.59 -0.07
CA GLY A 270 -12.04 5.74 -1.17
C GLY A 270 -13.08 6.79 -0.90
N SER A 271 -14.29 6.59 -1.40
CA SER A 271 -15.44 7.46 -1.15
C SER A 271 -16.14 7.11 0.17
N GLN A 272 -17.08 7.94 0.57
CA GLN A 272 -17.96 7.63 1.71
C GLN A 272 -18.69 6.29 1.54
N GLU A 273 -18.89 5.84 0.29
CA GLU A 273 -19.54 4.57 0.00
C GLU A 273 -18.73 3.37 0.50
N VAL A 274 -17.41 3.36 0.29
CA VAL A 274 -16.55 2.28 0.79
C VAL A 274 -16.41 2.34 2.32
N TYR A 275 -16.42 3.53 2.92
CA TYR A 275 -16.42 3.67 4.38
C TYR A 275 -17.72 3.13 4.99
N ASN A 276 -18.87 3.44 4.38
CA ASN A 276 -20.16 2.88 4.81
C ASN A 276 -20.25 1.35 4.59
N PHE A 277 -19.56 0.84 3.57
CA PHE A 277 -19.55 -0.60 3.29
C PHE A 277 -18.85 -1.40 4.38
N ILE A 278 -17.78 -0.87 4.98
CA ILE A 278 -17.06 -1.60 6.04
C ILE A 278 -17.66 -1.38 7.43
N ASP A 279 -18.54 -0.39 7.59
CA ASP A 279 -19.18 -0.09 8.88
C ASP A 279 -20.10 -1.23 9.31
N ASP A 280 -19.86 -1.76 10.50
CA ASP A 280 -20.57 -2.92 11.08
C ASP A 280 -20.67 -4.13 10.12
N ASN A 281 -19.70 -4.29 9.20
CA ASN A 281 -19.69 -5.37 8.23
C ASN A 281 -18.76 -6.52 8.65
N PRO A 282 -19.30 -7.65 9.17
CA PRO A 282 -18.49 -8.79 9.57
C PRO A 282 -17.86 -9.54 8.40
N GLY A 283 -18.23 -9.22 7.16
CA GLY A 283 -17.62 -9.74 5.93
C GLY A 283 -16.26 -9.13 5.61
N VAL A 284 -15.85 -8.08 6.33
CA VAL A 284 -14.57 -7.40 6.14
C VAL A 284 -13.77 -7.44 7.44
N LEU A 285 -12.54 -7.91 7.35
CA LEU A 285 -11.58 -7.92 8.45
C LEU A 285 -10.44 -6.97 8.17
N MET A 286 -10.29 -5.98 9.04
CA MET A 286 -9.16 -5.08 9.03
C MET A 286 -8.11 -5.61 10.00
N MET A 287 -6.94 -6.00 9.48
CA MET A 287 -5.93 -6.77 10.19
C MET A 287 -4.59 -6.02 10.29
N ASP A 288 -3.78 -6.39 11.28
CA ASP A 288 -2.38 -5.96 11.39
C ASP A 288 -1.62 -6.28 10.10
N VAL A 289 -0.73 -5.40 9.71
CA VAL A 289 0.07 -5.55 8.48
C VAL A 289 0.96 -6.79 8.53
N GLY A 290 1.41 -7.19 9.71
CA GLY A 290 2.18 -8.41 9.91
C GLY A 290 1.39 -9.71 9.63
N TYR A 291 0.06 -9.65 9.55
CA TYR A 291 -0.79 -10.74 9.08
C TYR A 291 -1.16 -10.56 7.61
N THR A 292 -1.66 -9.38 7.25
CA THR A 292 -2.18 -9.13 5.90
C THR A 292 -1.09 -9.26 4.83
N ASN A 293 0.11 -8.77 5.14
CA ASN A 293 1.24 -8.74 4.22
C ASN A 293 2.24 -9.91 4.43
N ASP A 294 1.94 -10.86 5.32
CA ASP A 294 2.83 -12.02 5.51
C ASP A 294 2.80 -12.92 4.27
N PRO A 295 3.92 -13.11 3.55
CA PRO A 295 3.98 -13.98 2.38
C PRO A 295 3.53 -15.41 2.65
N TYR A 296 3.75 -15.92 3.86
CA TYR A 296 3.27 -17.25 4.25
C TYR A 296 1.74 -17.31 4.33
N VAL A 297 1.10 -16.32 4.95
CA VAL A 297 -0.38 -16.22 5.02
C VAL A 297 -0.98 -16.06 3.62
N ILE A 298 -0.39 -15.17 2.81
CA ILE A 298 -0.79 -14.91 1.43
C ILE A 298 -0.76 -16.22 0.62
N SER A 299 0.33 -16.97 0.72
CA SER A 299 0.57 -18.19 -0.06
C SER A 299 -0.38 -19.35 0.26
N GLN A 300 -1.06 -19.31 1.39
CA GLN A 300 -2.02 -20.35 1.76
C GLN A 300 -3.29 -20.31 0.89
N ASN A 301 -3.63 -19.17 0.29
CA ASN A 301 -4.73 -19.07 -0.66
C ASN A 301 -4.29 -19.54 -2.04
N ASP A 302 -4.89 -20.60 -2.58
CA ASP A 302 -4.58 -21.10 -3.92
C ASP A 302 -4.97 -20.05 -4.98
N ARG A 303 -4.28 -20.04 -6.13
CA ARG A 303 -4.51 -19.11 -7.23
C ARG A 303 -4.47 -17.64 -6.77
N PHE A 304 -3.55 -17.33 -5.88
CA PHE A 304 -3.38 -15.95 -5.42
C PHE A 304 -2.81 -15.09 -6.55
N VAL A 305 -3.50 -14.00 -6.88
CA VAL A 305 -3.07 -13.05 -7.91
C VAL A 305 -2.70 -11.74 -7.25
N ALA A 306 -1.41 -11.39 -7.32
CA ALA A 306 -0.90 -10.10 -6.86
C ALA A 306 -0.67 -9.19 -8.07
N ILE A 307 -1.32 -8.03 -8.12
CA ILE A 307 -1.16 -7.03 -9.19
C ILE A 307 -0.56 -5.77 -8.60
N ASN A 308 0.65 -5.46 -9.03
CA ASN A 308 1.41 -4.29 -8.59
C ASN A 308 1.91 -3.51 -9.80
N SER A 309 2.33 -2.26 -9.58
CA SER A 309 2.82 -1.40 -10.65
C SER A 309 4.32 -1.15 -10.53
N ALA A 310 4.90 -0.53 -11.57
CA ALA A 310 6.30 -0.16 -11.61
C ALA A 310 6.48 1.25 -12.20
N ILE A 311 7.58 1.87 -11.81
CA ILE A 311 8.11 3.09 -12.45
C ILE A 311 8.90 2.67 -13.70
N GLN A 312 9.78 1.65 -13.57
CA GLN A 312 10.65 1.18 -14.65
C GLN A 312 10.97 -0.31 -14.48
N VAL A 313 11.11 -1.03 -15.60
CA VAL A 313 11.54 -2.43 -15.64
C VAL A 313 12.70 -2.58 -16.63
N ASP A 314 13.74 -3.33 -16.29
CA ASP A 314 14.86 -3.61 -17.20
C ASP A 314 14.66 -4.90 -18.01
N LEU A 315 15.53 -5.11 -19.01
CA LEU A 315 15.50 -6.28 -19.92
C LEU A 315 15.65 -7.63 -19.19
N THR A 316 16.10 -7.65 -17.95
CA THR A 316 16.23 -8.87 -17.14
C THR A 316 15.04 -9.12 -16.24
N GLY A 317 14.14 -8.15 -16.13
CA GLY A 317 12.98 -8.19 -15.24
C GLY A 317 13.24 -7.60 -13.85
N GLN A 318 14.30 -6.80 -13.65
CA GLN A 318 14.43 -6.00 -12.43
C GLN A 318 13.41 -4.86 -12.46
N VAL A 319 12.71 -4.65 -11.34
CA VAL A 319 11.61 -3.69 -11.22
C VAL A 319 11.98 -2.60 -10.23
N CYS A 320 11.95 -1.35 -10.68
CA CYS A 320 11.94 -0.17 -9.82
C CYS A 320 10.49 0.32 -9.67
N ALA A 321 10.04 0.54 -8.42
CA ALA A 321 8.69 1.00 -8.13
C ALA A 321 8.65 2.18 -7.14
N ASP A 322 9.75 2.51 -6.48
CA ASP A 322 9.81 3.48 -5.38
C ASP A 322 10.61 4.76 -5.69
N SER A 323 11.37 4.77 -6.80
CA SER A 323 12.27 5.89 -7.09
C SER A 323 12.37 6.20 -8.59
N ILE A 324 12.72 7.44 -8.91
CA ILE A 324 13.09 7.90 -10.25
C ILE A 324 14.55 8.32 -10.15
N GLY A 325 15.47 7.47 -10.64
CA GLY A 325 16.87 7.61 -10.36
C GLY A 325 17.12 7.61 -8.84
N THR A 326 17.79 8.63 -8.32
CA THR A 326 18.09 8.79 -6.89
C THR A 326 16.96 9.43 -6.06
N LYS A 327 15.86 9.84 -6.70
CA LYS A 327 14.76 10.55 -6.02
C LYS A 327 13.66 9.58 -5.62
N PHE A 328 13.43 9.43 -4.33
CA PHE A 328 12.31 8.65 -3.83
C PHE A 328 10.97 9.23 -4.26
N TRP A 329 10.12 8.36 -4.81
CA TRP A 329 8.77 8.69 -5.23
C TRP A 329 7.72 8.18 -4.25
N SER A 330 8.00 7.01 -3.67
CA SER A 330 7.17 6.35 -2.66
C SER A 330 8.06 5.57 -1.69
N GLY A 331 7.51 4.60 -1.00
CA GLY A 331 8.24 3.53 -0.34
C GLY A 331 8.06 2.22 -1.11
N VAL A 332 8.70 1.18 -0.63
CA VAL A 332 8.54 -0.18 -1.15
C VAL A 332 7.10 -0.66 -0.97
N GLY A 333 6.44 -0.28 0.14
CA GLY A 333 5.12 -0.77 0.51
C GLY A 333 5.08 -2.29 0.67
N GLY A 334 3.96 -2.90 0.29
CA GLY A 334 3.77 -4.35 0.34
C GLY A 334 4.01 -5.07 -1.00
N GLN A 335 4.56 -4.41 -2.02
CA GLN A 335 4.73 -5.02 -3.34
C GLN A 335 5.48 -6.35 -3.28
N VAL A 336 6.62 -6.38 -2.59
CA VAL A 336 7.45 -7.60 -2.50
C VAL A 336 6.75 -8.67 -1.66
N ASP A 337 6.07 -8.28 -0.57
CA ASP A 337 5.31 -9.19 0.29
C ASP A 337 4.28 -9.98 -0.55
N PHE A 338 3.48 -9.28 -1.34
CA PHE A 338 2.43 -9.90 -2.17
C PHE A 338 2.97 -10.61 -3.40
N VAL A 339 3.97 -10.06 -4.08
CA VAL A 339 4.64 -10.71 -5.22
C VAL A 339 5.24 -12.03 -4.76
N TYR A 340 5.94 -12.04 -3.63
CA TYR A 340 6.54 -13.26 -3.09
C TYR A 340 5.48 -14.25 -2.60
N GLY A 341 4.48 -13.80 -1.84
CA GLY A 341 3.38 -14.64 -1.40
C GLY A 341 2.62 -15.29 -2.56
N ALA A 342 2.31 -14.52 -3.62
CA ALA A 342 1.68 -15.03 -4.83
C ALA A 342 2.56 -16.06 -5.55
N SER A 343 3.88 -15.86 -5.59
CA SER A 343 4.80 -16.81 -6.23
C SER A 343 4.88 -18.16 -5.49
N LEU A 344 4.63 -18.17 -4.19
CA LEU A 344 4.57 -19.38 -3.35
C LEU A 344 3.20 -20.06 -3.38
N SER A 345 2.14 -19.33 -3.76
CA SER A 345 0.78 -19.86 -3.83
C SER A 345 0.63 -20.89 -4.95
N LYS A 346 -0.09 -21.98 -4.67
CA LYS A 346 -0.39 -22.99 -5.71
C LYS A 346 -1.24 -22.38 -6.82
N GLY A 347 -0.71 -22.29 -8.04
CA GLY A 347 -1.35 -21.62 -9.18
C GLY A 347 -1.37 -20.11 -9.07
N GLY A 348 -0.58 -19.53 -8.17
CA GLY A 348 -0.50 -18.09 -7.97
C GLY A 348 0.19 -17.36 -9.12
N LYS A 349 -0.11 -16.08 -9.27
CA LYS A 349 0.45 -15.21 -10.32
C LYS A 349 0.91 -13.88 -9.72
N ALA A 350 2.21 -13.64 -9.80
CA ALA A 350 2.84 -12.38 -9.40
C ALA A 350 2.94 -11.49 -10.64
N ILE A 351 2.12 -10.45 -10.71
CA ILE A 351 1.96 -9.58 -11.89
C ILE A 351 2.50 -8.19 -11.58
N ILE A 352 3.35 -7.69 -12.46
CA ILE A 352 3.71 -6.28 -12.56
C ILE A 352 3.02 -5.71 -13.79
N ALA A 353 2.15 -4.72 -13.60
CA ALA A 353 1.34 -4.11 -14.65
C ALA A 353 1.62 -2.61 -14.74
N MET A 354 1.97 -2.12 -15.93
CA MET A 354 2.31 -0.71 -16.13
C MET A 354 2.13 -0.29 -17.59
N PRO A 355 1.84 0.99 -17.87
CA PRO A 355 1.99 1.51 -19.24
C PRO A 355 3.41 1.30 -19.73
N SER A 356 3.58 0.96 -21.01
CA SER A 356 4.91 0.75 -21.61
C SER A 356 5.69 2.06 -21.78
N ILE A 357 4.97 3.19 -21.82
CA ILE A 357 5.53 4.53 -22.03
C ILE A 357 4.89 5.55 -21.08
N THR A 358 5.62 6.57 -20.71
CA THR A 358 5.09 7.69 -19.93
C THR A 358 4.29 8.65 -20.81
N THR A 359 3.50 9.53 -20.21
CA THR A 359 2.79 10.62 -20.92
C THR A 359 3.72 11.59 -21.65
N LYS A 360 5.02 11.59 -21.30
CA LYS A 360 6.07 12.40 -21.95
C LYS A 360 6.78 11.64 -23.07
N GLY A 361 6.37 10.43 -23.41
CA GLY A 361 6.98 9.62 -24.46
C GLY A 361 8.26 8.89 -24.04
N VAL A 362 8.55 8.77 -22.75
CA VAL A 362 9.72 8.03 -22.25
C VAL A 362 9.32 6.58 -21.97
N SER A 363 10.08 5.62 -22.53
CA SER A 363 9.86 4.20 -22.28
C SER A 363 10.03 3.86 -20.79
N LYS A 364 9.11 3.07 -20.25
CA LYS A 364 9.21 2.51 -18.88
C LYS A 364 9.92 1.15 -18.87
N ILE A 365 10.17 0.59 -20.04
CA ILE A 365 11.05 -0.56 -20.23
C ILE A 365 12.41 -0.02 -20.69
N ALA A 366 13.47 -0.36 -19.96
CA ALA A 366 14.82 0.15 -20.16
C ALA A 366 15.84 -0.98 -20.36
N PRO A 367 16.97 -0.72 -21.04
CA PRO A 367 18.06 -1.71 -21.13
C PRO A 367 18.61 -2.12 -19.75
N VAL A 368 18.78 -1.14 -18.86
CA VAL A 368 19.12 -1.24 -17.44
C VAL A 368 18.33 -0.20 -16.69
N LEU A 369 18.06 -0.42 -15.41
CA LEU A 369 17.40 0.61 -14.58
C LEU A 369 18.24 1.88 -14.52
N ASP A 370 17.58 3.01 -14.36
CA ASP A 370 18.25 4.31 -14.22
C ASP A 370 19.28 4.28 -13.08
N THR A 371 20.36 5.04 -13.24
CA THR A 371 21.39 5.13 -12.21
C THR A 371 20.80 5.63 -10.88
N GLY A 372 21.00 4.84 -9.82
CA GLY A 372 20.48 5.13 -8.49
C GLY A 372 19.04 4.65 -8.24
N ALA A 373 18.37 4.08 -9.24
CA ALA A 373 17.04 3.47 -9.04
C ALA A 373 17.13 2.21 -8.17
N GLY A 374 16.20 2.09 -7.21
CA GLY A 374 16.10 0.92 -6.36
C GLY A 374 15.51 -0.29 -7.09
N VAL A 375 16.00 -1.49 -6.80
CA VAL A 375 15.37 -2.74 -7.25
C VAL A 375 14.37 -3.17 -6.20
N VAL A 376 13.10 -2.77 -6.33
CA VAL A 376 12.03 -3.12 -5.41
C VAL A 376 11.66 -4.59 -5.56
N THR A 377 11.39 -5.04 -6.78
CA THR A 377 11.16 -6.46 -7.08
C THR A 377 12.31 -6.99 -7.92
N THR A 378 12.99 -8.01 -7.41
CA THR A 378 14.13 -8.60 -8.11
C THR A 378 13.67 -9.38 -9.34
N ARG A 379 14.61 -9.62 -10.28
CA ARG A 379 14.35 -10.48 -11.45
C ARG A 379 13.95 -11.92 -11.10
N ASN A 380 14.18 -12.33 -9.86
CA ASN A 380 13.84 -13.68 -9.39
C ASN A 380 12.40 -13.77 -8.87
N HIS A 381 11.80 -12.65 -8.47
CA HIS A 381 10.46 -12.59 -7.92
C HIS A 381 9.38 -12.26 -8.97
N ILE A 382 9.73 -11.55 -10.05
CA ILE A 382 8.77 -11.23 -11.11
C ILE A 382 8.43 -12.48 -11.91
N HIS A 383 7.12 -12.76 -12.06
CA HIS A 383 6.63 -13.80 -12.96
C HIS A 383 5.99 -13.19 -14.20
N TRP A 384 4.97 -12.38 -14.05
CA TRP A 384 4.25 -11.77 -15.16
C TRP A 384 4.55 -10.29 -15.27
N LEU A 385 4.84 -9.84 -16.49
CA LEU A 385 4.89 -8.42 -16.85
C LEU A 385 3.78 -8.13 -17.86
N VAL A 386 2.98 -7.09 -17.59
CA VAL A 386 1.82 -6.70 -18.39
C VAL A 386 1.93 -5.23 -18.77
N THR A 387 1.76 -4.94 -20.05
CA THR A 387 1.57 -3.58 -20.59
C THR A 387 0.30 -3.54 -21.45
N GLU A 388 -0.02 -2.39 -22.02
CA GLU A 388 -1.10 -2.26 -23.01
C GLU A 388 -0.87 -3.08 -24.27
N ASN A 389 0.38 -3.53 -24.51
CA ASN A 389 0.75 -4.29 -25.70
C ASN A 389 0.72 -5.81 -25.49
N GLY A 390 0.43 -6.28 -24.26
CA GLY A 390 0.30 -7.69 -23.95
C GLY A 390 0.79 -8.09 -22.57
N ALA A 391 0.78 -9.38 -22.30
CA ALA A 391 1.25 -10.02 -21.08
C ALA A 391 2.30 -11.09 -21.41
N VAL A 392 3.40 -11.13 -20.64
CA VAL A 392 4.48 -12.13 -20.81
C VAL A 392 4.81 -12.80 -19.50
N ASP A 393 5.02 -14.12 -19.54
CA ASP A 393 5.49 -14.92 -18.42
C ASP A 393 7.01 -15.03 -18.45
N LEU A 394 7.68 -14.50 -17.44
CA LEU A 394 9.14 -14.49 -17.28
C LEU A 394 9.65 -15.65 -16.40
N TYR A 395 8.72 -16.41 -15.78
CA TYR A 395 9.12 -17.52 -14.91
C TYR A 395 9.77 -18.64 -15.72
N GLY A 396 10.91 -19.14 -15.25
CA GLY A 396 11.67 -20.19 -15.93
C GLY A 396 12.37 -19.79 -17.23
N LYS A 397 12.36 -18.48 -17.57
CA LYS A 397 13.01 -17.97 -18.79
C LYS A 397 14.46 -17.54 -18.54
N THR A 398 15.33 -17.84 -19.50
CA THR A 398 16.71 -17.33 -19.53
C THR A 398 16.72 -15.80 -19.68
N LEU A 399 17.84 -15.13 -19.38
CA LEU A 399 17.94 -13.67 -19.53
C LEU A 399 17.72 -13.22 -20.98
N GLN A 400 18.15 -14.00 -21.96
CA GLN A 400 17.93 -13.71 -23.39
C GLN A 400 16.43 -13.83 -23.75
N GLU A 401 15.76 -14.89 -23.27
CA GLU A 401 14.32 -15.07 -23.47
C GLU A 401 13.53 -13.97 -22.81
N ARG A 402 13.90 -13.58 -21.56
CA ARG A 402 13.29 -12.47 -20.84
C ARG A 402 13.40 -11.17 -21.61
N ALA A 403 14.61 -10.82 -22.07
CA ALA A 403 14.81 -9.60 -22.84
C ALA A 403 13.87 -9.52 -24.04
N ARG A 404 13.74 -10.59 -24.80
CA ARG A 404 12.84 -10.63 -25.97
C ARG A 404 11.37 -10.54 -25.60
N LEU A 405 10.93 -11.27 -24.56
CA LEU A 405 9.57 -11.20 -24.08
C LEU A 405 9.24 -9.79 -23.59
N VAL A 406 10.12 -9.16 -22.83
CA VAL A 406 9.95 -7.78 -22.35
C VAL A 406 9.90 -6.79 -23.50
N ILE A 407 10.77 -6.94 -24.52
CA ILE A 407 10.78 -6.10 -25.72
C ILE A 407 9.48 -6.26 -26.51
N SER A 408 8.94 -7.48 -26.63
CA SER A 408 7.72 -7.73 -27.42
C SER A 408 6.49 -6.97 -26.89
N ILE A 409 6.46 -6.57 -25.64
CA ILE A 409 5.39 -5.78 -25.02
C ILE A 409 5.80 -4.34 -24.72
N ALA A 410 7.01 -3.93 -25.13
CA ALA A 410 7.45 -2.55 -25.03
C ALA A 410 6.70 -1.66 -26.05
N HIS A 411 6.68 -0.36 -25.82
CA HIS A 411 6.13 0.57 -26.79
C HIS A 411 6.89 0.47 -28.13
N PRO A 412 6.22 0.45 -29.29
CA PRO A 412 6.86 0.25 -30.59
C PRO A 412 8.04 1.18 -30.87
N SER A 413 7.95 2.44 -30.41
CA SER A 413 9.03 3.42 -30.60
C SER A 413 10.33 3.10 -29.84
N ALA A 414 10.27 2.22 -28.83
CA ALA A 414 11.45 1.86 -28.04
C ALA A 414 12.04 0.49 -28.43
N GLN A 415 11.33 -0.31 -29.17
CA GLN A 415 11.72 -1.71 -29.45
C GLN A 415 13.08 -1.82 -30.16
N GLU A 416 13.36 -0.96 -31.14
CA GLU A 416 14.63 -1.00 -31.88
C GLU A 416 15.85 -0.71 -30.99
N GLU A 417 15.72 0.28 -30.11
CA GLU A 417 16.79 0.62 -29.15
C GLU A 417 17.00 -0.50 -28.15
N LEU A 418 15.90 -1.07 -27.63
CA LEU A 418 15.94 -2.18 -26.68
C LEU A 418 16.53 -3.45 -27.31
N ASP A 419 16.20 -3.76 -28.56
CA ASP A 419 16.78 -4.88 -29.31
C ASP A 419 18.29 -4.73 -29.48
N ARG A 420 18.76 -3.53 -29.81
CA ARG A 420 20.19 -3.23 -29.95
C ARG A 420 20.90 -3.42 -28.61
N ALA A 421 20.36 -2.88 -27.53
CA ALA A 421 20.92 -3.04 -26.20
C ALA A 421 20.90 -4.51 -25.71
N ALA A 422 19.87 -5.27 -26.06
CA ALA A 422 19.81 -6.70 -25.75
C ALA A 422 20.87 -7.49 -26.53
N PHE A 423 21.09 -7.15 -27.80
CA PHE A 423 22.14 -7.75 -28.62
C PHE A 423 23.54 -7.48 -28.06
N GLU A 424 23.83 -6.22 -27.72
CA GLU A 424 25.10 -5.84 -27.11
C GLU A 424 25.37 -6.54 -25.78
N ARG A 425 24.34 -6.68 -24.94
CA ARG A 425 24.45 -7.24 -23.61
C ARG A 425 24.50 -8.77 -23.59
N PHE A 426 23.73 -9.45 -24.44
CA PHE A 426 23.51 -10.89 -24.37
C PHE A 426 24.07 -11.65 -25.57
N GLY A 427 24.58 -10.96 -26.59
CA GLY A 427 25.19 -11.54 -27.78
C GLY A 427 24.20 -12.08 -28.80
N SER A 428 24.78 -12.66 -29.88
CA SER A 428 24.08 -12.97 -31.12
C SER A 428 23.37 -14.33 -31.20
N HIS A 429 23.17 -15.04 -30.11
CA HIS A 429 22.46 -16.34 -30.15
C HIS A 429 20.97 -16.22 -30.48
N HIS A 430 20.64 -15.25 -31.34
CA HIS A 430 19.31 -14.97 -31.85
C HIS A 430 18.65 -16.09 -32.68
N HIS A 431 19.41 -17.12 -33.06
CA HIS A 431 18.90 -18.12 -34.00
C HIS A 431 17.91 -19.14 -33.41
N TYR A 432 17.85 -19.28 -32.09
CA TYR A 432 17.02 -20.31 -31.45
C TYR A 432 15.52 -19.98 -31.28
N ILE A 433 15.09 -18.72 -31.51
CA ILE A 433 13.74 -18.30 -31.06
C ILE A 433 12.74 -18.04 -32.19
N LYS A 434 13.15 -18.03 -33.47
CA LYS A 434 12.17 -17.97 -34.59
C LYS A 434 11.14 -19.11 -34.57
N GLY A 435 11.40 -20.21 -33.87
CA GLY A 435 10.49 -21.36 -33.77
C GLY A 435 9.49 -21.32 -32.61
N TYR A 436 9.68 -20.47 -31.60
CA TYR A 436 8.80 -20.43 -30.42
C TYR A 436 7.65 -19.42 -30.53
N MET A 437 7.76 -18.42 -31.41
CA MET A 437 6.69 -17.45 -31.65
C MET A 437 5.64 -17.89 -32.68
N GLN A 438 5.72 -19.12 -33.19
CA GLN A 438 4.78 -19.68 -34.15
C GLN A 438 3.89 -20.81 -33.58
N LYS A 439 3.77 -20.93 -32.26
CA LYS A 439 2.81 -21.87 -31.66
C LYS A 439 1.87 -21.17 -30.70
#